data_d583afc667ee1b3c39a5b3133c6f99ba
#
_entry.id   d583afc667ee1b3c39a5b3133c6f99ba
#
_cell.length_a   1.000
_cell.length_b   1.000
_cell.length_c   1.000
_cell.angle_alpha   90.00
_cell.angle_beta   90.00
_cell.angle_gamma   90.00
#
_symmetry.space_group_name_H-M   'P 1'
#
loop_
_entity.id
_entity.type
_entity.pdbx_description
1 polymer ?
#
loop_
_entity_poly.entity_id
_entity_poly.type
_entity_poly.pdbx_seq_one_letter_code
_entity_poly.pdbx_strand_id
1 'polypeptide(L)'
;KIDPQAPSRGHLVTQWLQGDTDMSHLWPRLAMSGHNGFNMIALDFAEGECFWLNNERLYPERLHKGVFGLSNAELNTPWPKVVALKAQLKAAMPAAVDADDLANRLFAALSDPTLAPDEDLPHTSVPADWEKMLSSAFIKAPELRYGTRASTVIITERVNKRVVTHVMERSFSGQSSVALMRRVTLKNWPPRHTMDSAE
;
A
#
# COMPACT_ATOMS: atom_id res chain seq x y z
N LYS A 1 7.23 19.47 10.90
CA LYS A 1 8.34 20.12 10.17
C LYS A 1 9.26 19.01 9.65
N ILE A 2 9.55 19.01 8.35
CA ILE A 2 10.46 18.01 7.76
C ILE A 2 11.89 18.35 8.20
N ASP A 3 12.59 17.35 8.76
CA ASP A 3 14.00 17.43 9.09
C ASP A 3 14.84 16.92 7.90
N PRO A 4 15.64 17.78 7.24
CA PRO A 4 16.48 17.36 6.12
C PRO A 4 17.64 16.45 6.53
N GLN A 5 17.96 16.34 7.82
CA GLN A 5 19.01 15.48 8.36
C GLN A 5 18.45 14.11 8.82
N ALA A 6 17.13 13.95 8.80
CA ALA A 6 16.51 12.68 9.20
C ALA A 6 16.97 11.50 8.33
N PRO A 7 17.10 10.30 8.91
CA PRO A 7 17.44 9.09 8.15
C PRO A 7 16.42 8.82 7.02
N SER A 8 16.89 8.17 5.95
CA SER A 8 16.02 7.78 4.84
C SER A 8 14.96 6.75 5.29
N ARG A 9 13.69 7.04 5.01
CA ARG A 9 12.56 6.12 5.28
C ARG A 9 12.68 4.78 4.54
N GLY A 10 13.48 4.72 3.47
CA GLY A 10 13.78 3.46 2.78
C GLY A 10 14.48 2.42 3.66
N HIS A 11 15.21 2.85 4.68
CA HIS A 11 15.85 1.95 5.64
C HIS A 11 14.85 1.16 6.49
N LEU A 12 13.64 1.70 6.72
CA LEU A 12 12.60 1.02 7.50
C LEU A 12 12.21 -0.32 6.90
N VAL A 13 12.01 -0.36 5.59
CA VAL A 13 11.68 -1.60 4.87
C VAL A 13 12.82 -2.62 4.97
N THR A 14 14.06 -2.16 4.79
CA THR A 14 15.23 -3.02 4.90
C THR A 14 15.38 -3.59 6.31
N GLN A 15 15.18 -2.76 7.34
CA GLN A 15 15.23 -3.20 8.73
C GLN A 15 14.16 -4.26 9.05
N TRP A 16 12.92 -4.10 8.53
CA TRP A 16 11.88 -5.10 8.68
C TRP A 16 12.25 -6.42 8.00
N LEU A 17 12.73 -6.36 6.75
CA LEU A 17 13.05 -7.55 5.96
C LEU A 17 14.31 -8.31 6.42
N GLN A 18 15.23 -7.63 7.10
CA GLN A 18 16.44 -8.24 7.65
C GLN A 18 16.26 -8.70 9.10
N GLY A 19 15.15 -8.32 9.74
CA GLY A 19 14.98 -8.50 11.17
C GLY A 19 14.63 -9.94 11.55
N ASP A 20 15.36 -10.44 12.52
CA ASP A 20 15.04 -11.64 13.28
C ASP A 20 14.24 -11.27 14.54
N THR A 21 13.52 -10.16 14.49
CA THR A 21 12.94 -9.52 15.68
C THR A 21 11.44 -9.28 15.44
N ASP A 22 10.63 -9.71 16.38
CA ASP A 22 9.19 -9.43 16.36
C ASP A 22 8.87 -7.92 16.45
N MET A 23 7.61 -7.58 16.18
CA MET A 23 7.15 -6.18 16.15
C MET A 23 7.30 -5.49 17.51
N SER A 24 7.18 -6.20 18.62
CA SER A 24 7.26 -5.62 19.96
C SER A 24 8.65 -5.09 20.29
N HIS A 25 9.68 -5.72 19.76
CA HIS A 25 11.08 -5.31 19.90
C HIS A 25 11.52 -4.32 18.82
N LEU A 26 10.98 -4.44 17.61
CA LEU A 26 11.32 -3.58 16.49
C LEU A 26 10.71 -2.18 16.65
N TRP A 27 9.44 -2.10 17.05
CA TRP A 27 8.70 -0.85 17.09
C TRP A 27 9.36 0.25 17.93
N PRO A 28 9.82 0.02 19.18
CA PRO A 28 10.48 1.06 19.95
C PRO A 28 11.70 1.67 19.24
N ARG A 29 12.47 0.84 18.52
CA ARG A 29 13.63 1.30 17.76
C ARG A 29 13.22 2.14 16.55
N LEU A 30 12.17 1.74 15.84
CA LEU A 30 11.64 2.50 14.70
C LEU A 30 11.02 3.83 15.14
N ALA A 31 10.23 3.83 16.21
CA ALA A 31 9.59 5.02 16.74
C ALA A 31 10.62 6.07 17.21
N MET A 32 11.75 5.63 17.75
CA MET A 32 12.82 6.50 18.25
C MET A 32 13.94 6.78 17.23
N SER A 33 13.81 6.31 16.00
CA SER A 33 14.89 6.34 15.00
C SER A 33 15.12 7.71 14.36
N GLY A 34 14.33 8.73 14.70
CA GLY A 34 14.48 10.09 14.18
C GLY A 34 14.06 10.28 12.73
N HIS A 35 13.37 9.31 12.11
CA HIS A 35 12.83 9.47 10.78
C HIS A 35 11.74 10.55 10.74
N ASN A 36 11.64 11.26 9.62
CA ASN A 36 10.45 12.05 9.32
C ASN A 36 9.19 11.17 9.32
N GLY A 37 8.01 11.78 9.45
CA GLY A 37 6.73 11.09 9.45
C GLY A 37 6.63 10.03 8.36
N PHE A 38 6.20 8.82 8.72
CA PHE A 38 6.02 7.70 7.80
C PHE A 38 4.78 6.88 8.13
N ASN A 39 4.29 6.22 7.09
CA ASN A 39 3.36 5.11 7.19
C ASN A 39 4.03 3.86 6.61
N MET A 40 3.87 2.73 7.28
CA MET A 40 4.37 1.44 6.81
C MET A 40 3.34 0.35 7.10
N ILE A 41 3.14 -0.56 6.15
CA ILE A 41 2.43 -1.82 6.35
C ILE A 41 3.48 -2.91 6.42
N ALA A 42 3.48 -3.66 7.52
CA ALA A 42 4.39 -4.77 7.76
C ALA A 42 3.60 -6.07 7.90
N LEU A 43 4.02 -7.10 7.17
CA LEU A 43 3.42 -8.42 7.24
C LEU A 43 4.45 -9.42 7.76
N ASP A 44 4.06 -10.17 8.78
CA ASP A 44 4.77 -11.33 9.26
C ASP A 44 3.98 -12.58 8.88
N PHE A 45 4.50 -13.32 7.91
CA PHE A 45 3.83 -14.52 7.43
C PHE A 45 4.07 -15.73 8.32
N ALA A 46 5.12 -15.73 9.13
CA ALA A 46 5.39 -16.81 10.08
C ALA A 46 4.39 -16.77 11.23
N GLU A 47 4.09 -15.57 11.72
CA GLU A 47 3.12 -15.35 12.80
C GLU A 47 1.69 -15.06 12.28
N GLY A 48 1.53 -14.91 10.97
CA GLY A 48 0.25 -14.56 10.35
C GLY A 48 -0.26 -13.17 10.74
N GLU A 49 0.64 -12.26 10.97
CA GLU A 49 0.35 -10.91 11.47
C GLU A 49 0.51 -9.84 10.39
N CYS A 50 -0.29 -8.80 10.49
CA CYS A 50 -0.20 -7.60 9.67
C CYS A 50 -0.32 -6.37 10.55
N PHE A 51 0.60 -5.44 10.40
CA PHE A 51 0.63 -4.21 11.20
C PHE A 51 0.64 -2.98 10.30
N TRP A 52 -0.07 -1.94 10.74
CA TRP A 52 0.14 -0.58 10.30
C TRP A 52 0.97 0.18 11.32
N LEU A 53 2.05 0.79 10.85
CA LEU A 53 2.98 1.56 11.65
C LEU A 53 2.95 3.02 11.18
N ASN A 54 2.89 3.92 12.16
CA ASN A 54 3.02 5.35 11.96
C ASN A 54 3.76 5.94 13.17
N ASN A 55 4.89 6.62 12.95
CA ASN A 55 5.72 7.12 14.05
C ASN A 55 5.14 8.38 14.76
N GLU A 56 3.99 8.86 14.33
CA GLU A 56 3.21 9.85 15.06
C GLU A 56 2.25 9.20 16.08
N ARG A 57 2.19 7.84 16.10
CA ARG A 57 1.40 7.05 17.05
C ARG A 57 2.29 6.35 18.08
N LEU A 58 1.71 6.08 19.25
CA LEU A 58 2.42 5.41 20.33
C LEU A 58 2.68 3.92 20.05
N TYR A 59 1.76 3.25 19.35
CA TYR A 59 1.83 1.81 19.10
C TYR A 59 1.42 1.46 17.67
N PRO A 60 1.98 0.37 17.10
CA PRO A 60 1.49 -0.22 15.87
C PRO A 60 0.05 -0.70 16.02
N GLU A 61 -0.72 -0.59 14.95
CA GLU A 61 -2.06 -1.16 14.90
C GLU A 61 -2.02 -2.52 14.18
N ARG A 62 -2.47 -3.57 14.85
CA ARG A 62 -2.60 -4.89 14.25
C ARG A 62 -3.84 -4.91 13.36
N LEU A 63 -3.64 -5.23 12.07
CA LEU A 63 -4.71 -5.29 11.10
C LEU A 63 -5.28 -6.71 11.03
N HIS A 64 -6.58 -6.81 11.23
CA HIS A 64 -7.32 -8.06 11.07
C HIS A 64 -7.96 -8.15 9.67
N LYS A 65 -8.84 -9.14 9.49
CA LYS A 65 -9.58 -9.30 8.23
C LYS A 65 -10.41 -8.03 7.92
N GLY A 66 -10.21 -7.46 6.75
CA GLY A 66 -10.94 -6.26 6.32
C GLY A 66 -10.42 -5.66 5.02
N VAL A 67 -11.00 -4.52 4.66
CA VAL A 67 -10.52 -3.68 3.56
C VAL A 67 -10.02 -2.38 4.13
N PHE A 68 -8.75 -2.16 4.02
CA PHE A 68 -8.04 -0.99 4.51
C PHE A 68 -7.57 -0.11 3.36
N GLY A 69 -7.42 1.17 3.61
CA GLY A 69 -6.88 2.12 2.66
C GLY A 69 -5.88 3.05 3.34
N LEU A 70 -4.76 3.28 2.69
CA LEU A 70 -3.70 4.13 3.20
C LEU A 70 -3.22 5.09 2.11
N SER A 71 -3.15 6.35 2.46
CA SER A 71 -2.52 7.40 1.67
C SER A 71 -1.52 8.16 2.54
N ASN A 72 -1.44 9.49 2.42
CA ASN A 72 -0.45 10.31 3.14
C ASN A 72 -0.91 10.77 4.55
N ALA A 73 -2.05 10.30 5.01
CA ALA A 73 -2.55 10.51 6.36
C ALA A 73 -2.58 9.19 7.13
N GLU A 74 -3.43 9.09 8.14
CA GLU A 74 -3.62 7.84 8.89
C GLU A 74 -4.35 6.78 8.06
N LEU A 75 -4.27 5.54 8.55
CA LEU A 75 -5.00 4.42 7.97
C LEU A 75 -6.51 4.72 7.92
N ASN A 76 -7.12 4.45 6.78
CA ASN A 76 -8.54 4.68 6.51
C ASN A 76 -9.01 6.14 6.57
N THR A 77 -8.11 7.12 6.61
CA THR A 77 -8.52 8.53 6.45
C THR A 77 -9.38 8.66 5.18
N PRO A 78 -10.60 9.21 5.28
CA PRO A 78 -11.59 9.11 4.22
C PRO A 78 -11.36 10.11 3.06
N TRP A 79 -10.14 10.17 2.57
CA TRP A 79 -9.86 10.95 1.36
C TRP A 79 -10.58 10.35 0.16
N PRO A 80 -11.08 11.18 -0.79
CA PRO A 80 -11.89 10.71 -1.91
C PRO A 80 -11.30 9.51 -2.65
N LYS A 81 -10.00 9.54 -2.97
CA LYS A 81 -9.30 8.41 -3.62
C LYS A 81 -9.27 7.13 -2.76
N VAL A 82 -9.14 7.27 -1.44
CA VAL A 82 -9.13 6.13 -0.51
C VAL A 82 -10.51 5.49 -0.45
N VAL A 83 -11.55 6.31 -0.34
CA VAL A 83 -12.95 5.86 -0.33
C VAL A 83 -13.29 5.15 -1.64
N ALA A 84 -12.97 5.78 -2.77
CA ALA A 84 -13.23 5.24 -4.11
C ALA A 84 -12.50 3.89 -4.34
N LEU A 85 -11.20 3.83 -4.06
CA LEU A 85 -10.41 2.59 -4.24
C LEU A 85 -10.89 1.45 -3.33
N LYS A 86 -11.26 1.74 -2.08
CA LYS A 86 -11.84 0.73 -1.16
C LYS A 86 -13.18 0.21 -1.69
N ALA A 87 -14.03 1.08 -2.23
CA ALA A 87 -15.31 0.68 -2.83
C ALA A 87 -15.09 -0.18 -4.08
N GLN A 88 -14.18 0.22 -4.96
CA GLN A 88 -13.84 -0.54 -6.16
C GLN A 88 -13.24 -1.91 -5.85
N LEU A 89 -12.33 -2.01 -4.86
CA LEU A 89 -11.79 -3.28 -4.39
C LEU A 89 -12.90 -4.20 -3.86
N LYS A 90 -13.78 -3.67 -2.99
CA LYS A 90 -14.92 -4.45 -2.45
C LYS A 90 -15.85 -4.96 -3.54
N ALA A 91 -16.08 -4.18 -4.58
CA ALA A 91 -16.90 -4.59 -5.73
C ALA A 91 -16.19 -5.59 -6.65
N ALA A 92 -14.88 -5.40 -6.88
CA ALA A 92 -14.10 -6.25 -7.77
C ALA A 92 -13.91 -7.68 -7.22
N MET A 93 -13.66 -7.82 -5.92
CA MET A 93 -13.35 -9.12 -5.30
C MET A 93 -14.42 -10.21 -5.55
N PRO A 94 -15.72 -9.98 -5.32
CA PRO A 94 -16.74 -11.00 -5.58
C PRO A 94 -17.11 -11.11 -7.06
N ALA A 95 -16.81 -10.13 -7.89
CA ALA A 95 -17.22 -10.08 -9.30
C ALA A 95 -16.16 -10.68 -10.25
N ALA A 96 -14.93 -10.82 -9.77
CA ALA A 96 -13.84 -11.35 -10.58
C ALA A 96 -13.96 -12.88 -10.74
N VAL A 97 -13.72 -13.37 -11.95
CA VAL A 97 -13.80 -14.80 -12.28
C VAL A 97 -12.49 -15.53 -11.98
N ASP A 98 -11.38 -14.80 -11.99
CA ASP A 98 -10.04 -15.30 -11.68
C ASP A 98 -9.10 -14.16 -11.24
N ALA A 99 -7.84 -14.51 -10.93
CA ALA A 99 -6.84 -13.53 -10.49
C ALA A 99 -6.49 -12.50 -11.59
N ASP A 100 -6.56 -12.86 -12.85
CA ASP A 100 -6.25 -11.97 -13.98
C ASP A 100 -7.38 -10.94 -14.18
N ASP A 101 -8.62 -11.37 -14.11
CA ASP A 101 -9.78 -10.45 -14.14
C ASP A 101 -9.76 -9.51 -12.94
N LEU A 102 -9.49 -10.04 -11.72
CA LEU A 102 -9.35 -9.20 -10.55
C LEU A 102 -8.24 -8.16 -10.74
N ALA A 103 -7.06 -8.58 -11.20
CA ALA A 103 -5.94 -7.67 -11.43
C ALA A 103 -6.29 -6.58 -12.45
N ASN A 104 -6.97 -6.92 -13.54
CA ASN A 104 -7.38 -5.94 -14.54
C ASN A 104 -8.35 -4.89 -13.97
N ARG A 105 -9.31 -5.31 -13.17
CA ARG A 105 -10.24 -4.40 -12.45
C ARG A 105 -9.49 -3.48 -11.48
N LEU A 106 -8.55 -4.02 -10.72
CA LEU A 106 -7.75 -3.24 -9.78
C LEU A 106 -6.79 -2.28 -10.48
N PHE A 107 -6.19 -2.67 -11.60
CA PHE A 107 -5.39 -1.75 -12.41
C PHE A 107 -6.24 -0.64 -13.05
N ALA A 108 -7.47 -0.93 -13.45
CA ALA A 108 -8.39 0.11 -13.90
C ALA A 108 -8.68 1.12 -12.80
N ALA A 109 -8.96 0.63 -11.58
CA ALA A 109 -9.17 1.47 -10.41
C ALA A 109 -7.93 2.35 -10.07
N LEU A 110 -6.74 1.76 -10.09
CA LEU A 110 -5.47 2.46 -9.83
C LEU A 110 -5.09 3.44 -10.94
N SER A 111 -5.70 3.35 -12.11
CA SER A 111 -5.45 4.23 -13.26
C SER A 111 -6.45 5.40 -13.34
N ASP A 112 -7.30 5.59 -12.35
CA ASP A 112 -8.30 6.65 -12.32
C ASP A 112 -7.63 8.02 -12.06
N PRO A 113 -7.64 8.96 -13.04
CA PRO A 113 -7.05 10.28 -12.89
C PRO A 113 -8.04 11.31 -12.32
N THR A 114 -9.24 10.90 -11.93
CA THR A 114 -10.29 11.80 -11.45
C THR A 114 -9.83 12.57 -10.22
N LEU A 115 -9.87 13.90 -10.31
CA LEU A 115 -9.55 14.78 -9.20
C LEU A 115 -10.76 14.92 -8.28
N ALA A 116 -10.51 15.02 -6.98
CA ALA A 116 -11.56 15.30 -6.01
C ALA A 116 -12.16 16.70 -6.22
N PRO A 117 -13.44 16.95 -5.91
CA PRO A 117 -14.00 18.29 -5.76
C PRO A 117 -13.20 19.13 -4.75
N ASP A 118 -13.18 20.45 -4.90
CA ASP A 118 -12.38 21.32 -4.01
C ASP A 118 -12.85 21.25 -2.55
N GLU A 119 -14.17 21.11 -2.35
CA GLU A 119 -14.80 20.94 -1.05
C GLU A 119 -14.42 19.65 -0.32
N ASP A 120 -13.92 18.65 -1.05
CA ASP A 120 -13.52 17.35 -0.50
C ASP A 120 -12.00 17.25 -0.29
N LEU A 121 -11.25 18.31 -0.57
CA LEU A 121 -9.79 18.32 -0.36
C LEU A 121 -9.47 18.35 1.14
N PRO A 122 -8.38 17.67 1.56
CA PRO A 122 -8.10 17.47 2.98
C PRO A 122 -7.59 18.70 3.74
N HIS A 123 -7.32 19.83 3.07
CA HIS A 123 -6.81 21.08 3.67
C HIS A 123 -5.59 20.87 4.59
N THR A 124 -4.59 20.19 4.06
CA THR A 124 -3.32 19.93 4.76
C THR A 124 -2.37 21.14 4.67
N SER A 125 -1.13 21.00 5.08
CA SER A 125 -0.11 22.04 4.90
C SER A 125 0.47 22.14 3.48
N VAL A 126 -0.05 21.35 2.54
CA VAL A 126 0.33 21.35 1.12
C VAL A 126 -0.45 22.47 0.40
N PRO A 127 0.16 23.23 -0.55
CA PRO A 127 -0.57 24.21 -1.35
C PRO A 127 -1.79 23.59 -2.05
N ALA A 128 -2.89 24.34 -2.15
CA ALA A 128 -4.17 23.84 -2.66
C ALA A 128 -4.07 23.21 -4.06
N ASP A 129 -3.29 23.82 -4.97
CA ASP A 129 -3.07 23.29 -6.32
C ASP A 129 -2.40 21.92 -6.29
N TRP A 130 -1.46 21.71 -5.35
CA TRP A 130 -0.81 20.43 -5.14
C TRP A 130 -1.77 19.41 -4.50
N GLU A 131 -2.56 19.81 -3.51
CA GLU A 131 -3.59 18.94 -2.94
C GLU A 131 -4.57 18.45 -4.01
N LYS A 132 -5.03 19.37 -4.85
CA LYS A 132 -5.90 19.04 -5.98
C LYS A 132 -5.24 18.02 -6.91
N MET A 133 -4.02 18.28 -7.35
CA MET A 133 -3.26 17.38 -8.22
C MET A 133 -3.05 16.00 -7.57
N LEU A 134 -2.75 15.97 -6.26
CA LEU A 134 -2.50 14.73 -5.52
C LEU A 134 -3.79 13.99 -5.11
N SER A 135 -4.97 14.54 -5.39
CA SER A 135 -6.24 13.96 -4.95
C SER A 135 -6.67 12.72 -5.74
N SER A 136 -6.16 12.52 -6.97
CA SER A 136 -6.47 11.36 -7.79
C SER A 136 -5.72 10.09 -7.33
N ALA A 137 -6.24 8.92 -7.73
CA ALA A 137 -5.51 7.66 -7.57
C ALA A 137 -4.34 7.55 -8.53
N PHE A 138 -4.49 8.06 -9.77
CA PHE A 138 -3.45 8.14 -10.77
C PHE A 138 -3.04 9.60 -11.01
N ILE A 139 -1.86 9.96 -10.54
CA ILE A 139 -1.35 11.32 -10.66
C ILE A 139 -0.69 11.49 -12.03
N LYS A 140 -1.08 12.57 -12.73
CA LYS A 140 -0.57 12.91 -14.06
C LYS A 140 -0.30 14.41 -14.15
N ALA A 141 0.95 14.80 -13.95
CA ALA A 141 1.44 16.17 -14.04
C ALA A 141 2.77 16.23 -14.80
N PRO A 142 2.77 15.96 -16.12
CA PRO A 142 4.00 15.86 -16.92
C PRO A 142 4.77 17.17 -16.98
N GLU A 143 4.10 18.31 -16.93
CA GLU A 143 4.69 19.65 -16.90
C GLU A 143 5.54 19.89 -15.64
N LEU A 144 5.18 19.24 -14.53
CA LEU A 144 5.94 19.25 -13.26
C LEU A 144 6.93 18.10 -13.17
N ARG A 145 7.04 17.26 -14.20
CA ARG A 145 7.80 15.99 -14.19
C ARG A 145 7.40 15.10 -12.99
N TYR A 146 6.14 15.17 -12.62
CA TYR A 146 5.60 14.46 -11.46
C TYR A 146 4.43 13.58 -11.88
N GLY A 147 4.31 12.39 -11.26
CA GLY A 147 3.20 11.49 -11.54
C GLY A 147 3.41 10.09 -11.00
N THR A 148 2.39 9.27 -11.14
CA THR A 148 2.42 7.86 -10.79
C THR A 148 3.47 7.14 -11.64
N ARG A 149 4.46 6.50 -10.99
CA ARG A 149 5.57 5.81 -11.63
C ARG A 149 5.31 4.32 -11.80
N ALA A 150 4.57 3.74 -10.89
CA ALA A 150 4.19 2.33 -10.95
C ALA A 150 2.87 2.10 -10.20
N SER A 151 2.16 1.08 -10.64
CA SER A 151 1.02 0.48 -9.93
C SER A 151 1.31 -0.99 -9.75
N THR A 152 1.23 -1.49 -8.52
CA THR A 152 1.48 -2.89 -8.19
C THR A 152 0.23 -3.51 -7.60
N VAL A 153 -0.13 -4.69 -8.09
CA VAL A 153 -1.22 -5.53 -7.58
C VAL A 153 -0.63 -6.84 -7.10
N ILE A 154 -0.95 -7.21 -5.87
CA ILE A 154 -0.56 -8.49 -5.27
C ILE A 154 -1.83 -9.22 -4.89
N ILE A 155 -2.03 -10.41 -5.47
CA ILE A 155 -3.19 -11.27 -5.21
C ILE A 155 -2.69 -12.60 -4.70
N THR A 156 -3.13 -12.95 -3.49
CA THR A 156 -2.89 -14.29 -2.93
C THR A 156 -4.20 -15.05 -2.92
N GLU A 157 -4.21 -16.19 -3.56
CA GLU A 157 -5.39 -17.06 -3.65
C GLU A 157 -5.06 -18.50 -3.25
N ARG A 158 -6.10 -19.26 -2.99
CA ARG A 158 -5.98 -20.70 -2.71
C ARG A 158 -6.52 -21.50 -3.88
N VAL A 159 -5.63 -22.18 -4.60
CA VAL A 159 -5.96 -23.05 -5.74
C VAL A 159 -5.65 -24.49 -5.35
N ASN A 160 -6.66 -25.36 -5.35
CA ASN A 160 -6.48 -26.80 -5.02
C ASN A 160 -5.67 -27.03 -3.73
N LYS A 161 -6.03 -26.34 -2.65
CA LYS A 161 -5.36 -26.38 -1.32
C LYS A 161 -3.94 -25.80 -1.31
N ARG A 162 -3.44 -25.27 -2.42
CA ARG A 162 -2.13 -24.58 -2.48
C ARG A 162 -2.32 -23.07 -2.47
N VAL A 163 -1.40 -22.40 -1.87
CA VAL A 163 -1.34 -20.93 -1.90
C VAL A 163 -0.57 -20.50 -3.13
N VAL A 164 -1.13 -19.58 -3.89
CA VAL A 164 -0.49 -18.98 -5.08
C VAL A 164 -0.57 -17.46 -4.93
N THR A 165 0.54 -16.79 -5.10
CA THR A 165 0.59 -15.33 -5.09
C THR A 165 1.05 -14.81 -6.45
N HIS A 166 0.23 -13.93 -7.01
CA HIS A 166 0.50 -13.20 -8.23
C HIS A 166 0.97 -11.80 -7.87
N VAL A 167 2.15 -11.43 -8.32
CA VAL A 167 2.68 -10.06 -8.21
C VAL A 167 2.72 -9.47 -9.61
N MET A 168 1.97 -8.42 -9.84
CA MET A 168 1.86 -7.76 -11.13
C MET A 168 2.14 -6.27 -10.99
N GLU A 169 2.95 -5.73 -11.87
CA GLU A 169 3.32 -4.32 -11.85
C GLU A 169 3.21 -3.70 -13.24
N ARG A 170 2.64 -2.51 -13.31
CA ARG A 170 2.69 -1.61 -14.47
C ARG A 170 3.57 -0.42 -14.11
N SER A 171 4.66 -0.22 -14.86
CA SER A 171 5.49 0.97 -14.75
C SER A 171 5.10 1.97 -15.85
N PHE A 172 5.15 3.25 -15.53
CA PHE A 172 4.70 4.32 -16.41
C PHE A 172 5.86 5.21 -16.84
N SER A 173 5.82 5.68 -18.10
CA SER A 173 6.73 6.67 -18.65
C SER A 173 6.47 8.06 -18.06
N GLY A 174 7.37 9.02 -18.34
CA GLY A 174 7.16 10.42 -17.97
C GLY A 174 5.93 11.07 -18.61
N GLN A 175 5.35 10.43 -19.63
CA GLN A 175 4.09 10.85 -20.28
C GLN A 175 2.87 10.07 -19.76
N SER A 176 3.04 9.33 -18.66
CA SER A 176 1.99 8.52 -18.02
C SER A 176 1.42 7.40 -18.90
N SER A 177 2.13 6.97 -19.93
CA SER A 177 1.82 5.76 -20.70
C SER A 177 2.48 4.54 -20.06
N VAL A 178 1.85 3.36 -20.20
CA VAL A 178 2.45 2.10 -19.73
C VAL A 178 3.74 1.84 -20.52
N ALA A 179 4.86 1.82 -19.81
CA ALA A 179 6.19 1.57 -20.37
C ALA A 179 6.60 0.11 -20.22
N LEU A 180 6.20 -0.55 -19.15
CA LEU A 180 6.57 -1.93 -18.85
C LEU A 180 5.50 -2.60 -18.01
N MET A 181 5.27 -3.89 -18.28
CA MET A 181 4.48 -4.78 -17.45
C MET A 181 5.34 -5.93 -16.96
N ARG A 182 5.28 -6.20 -15.66
CA ARG A 182 5.95 -7.36 -15.04
C ARG A 182 4.93 -8.22 -14.33
N ARG A 183 5.18 -9.53 -14.35
CA ARG A 183 4.40 -10.50 -13.60
C ARG A 183 5.31 -11.59 -13.04
N VAL A 184 5.09 -11.92 -11.78
CA VAL A 184 5.71 -13.07 -11.10
C VAL A 184 4.61 -13.86 -10.42
N THR A 185 4.66 -15.18 -10.52
CA THR A 185 3.76 -16.08 -9.80
C THR A 185 4.58 -16.92 -8.83
N LEU A 186 4.27 -16.78 -7.55
CA LEU A 186 4.91 -17.49 -6.45
C LEU A 186 4.00 -18.63 -6.01
N LYS A 187 4.48 -19.88 -6.12
CA LYS A 187 3.75 -21.07 -5.67
C LYS A 187 4.11 -21.38 -4.22
N ASN A 188 3.09 -21.75 -3.43
CA ASN A 188 3.22 -22.04 -2.00
C ASN A 188 3.81 -20.85 -1.18
N TRP A 189 3.50 -19.64 -1.60
CA TRP A 189 3.90 -18.43 -0.88
C TRP A 189 2.67 -17.52 -0.67
N PRO A 190 2.48 -16.91 0.50
CA PRO A 190 3.34 -16.98 1.69
C PRO A 190 3.35 -18.39 2.32
N PRO A 191 4.36 -18.72 3.14
CA PRO A 191 4.35 -19.95 3.91
C PRO A 191 3.11 -19.99 4.80
N ARG A 192 2.56 -21.19 5.03
CA ARG A 192 1.42 -21.34 5.93
C ARG A 192 1.84 -21.02 7.34
N HIS A 193 1.11 -20.18 7.99
CA HIS A 193 1.16 -20.07 9.43
C HIS A 193 0.71 -21.41 10.01
N THR A 194 1.58 -22.08 10.74
CA THR A 194 1.27 -23.35 11.41
C THR A 194 0.53 -23.04 12.71
N MET A 195 -0.78 -22.75 12.63
CA MET A 195 -1.67 -22.75 13.80
C MET A 195 -2.09 -24.19 14.21
N ASP A 196 -1.46 -25.22 13.66
CA ASP A 196 -1.83 -26.62 13.90
C ASP A 196 -0.74 -27.37 14.66
N SER A 197 -0.49 -26.99 15.91
CA SER A 197 0.18 -27.88 16.87
C SER A 197 -0.13 -27.45 18.31
N ALA A 198 -1.43 -27.29 18.59
CA ALA A 198 -1.93 -27.26 19.96
C ALA A 198 -3.21 -28.10 20.00
N GLU A 199 -3.06 -29.41 19.99
CA GLU A 199 -3.92 -30.37 20.64
C GLU A 199 -3.16 -31.02 21.79
#